data_a777d41d9939fb6321ba9ff2198449e1
#
_entry.id   a777d41d9939fb6321ba9ff2198449e1
#
_cell.length_a   1.000
_cell.length_b   1.000
_cell.length_c   1.000
_cell.angle_alpha   90.00
_cell.angle_beta   90.00
_cell.angle_gamma   90.00
#
_symmetry.space_group_name_H-M   'P 1'
#
loop_
_entity.id
_entity.type
_entity.pdbx_description
1 polymer ?
#
loop_
_entity_poly.entity_id
_entity_poly.type
_entity_poly.pdbx_seq_one_letter_code
_entity_poly.pdbx_strand_id
1 'polypeptide(L)'
;MKKLRGIPLPEEKQGLVRYTCLCYRELPKYTQEKIQRLCAEAGGAYSAALWEVMCTRETVTAIALRHHVGESTLYRARKEFYVRWFRKR
;
A
#
# COMPACT_ATOMS: atom_id res chain seq x y z
N MET A 1 -3.61 -11.04 -10.98
CA MET A 1 -4.19 -10.43 -9.78
C MET A 1 -5.53 -9.80 -10.10
N LYS A 2 -6.48 -9.94 -9.21
CA LYS A 2 -7.81 -9.37 -9.41
C LYS A 2 -7.80 -7.86 -9.16
N LYS A 3 -8.45 -7.10 -10.03
CA LYS A 3 -8.53 -5.65 -9.90
C LYS A 3 -9.27 -5.24 -8.64
N LEU A 4 -8.69 -4.34 -7.86
CA LEU A 4 -9.31 -3.82 -6.65
C LEU A 4 -10.33 -2.72 -6.99
N ARG A 5 -11.47 -2.73 -6.29
CA ARG A 5 -12.51 -1.73 -6.48
C ARG A 5 -12.05 -0.35 -6.01
N GLY A 6 -12.47 0.68 -6.73
CA GLY A 6 -12.23 2.06 -6.34
C GLY A 6 -10.83 2.57 -6.61
N ILE A 7 -9.93 1.75 -7.16
CA ILE A 7 -8.58 2.18 -7.51
C ILE A 7 -8.57 2.48 -9.01
N PRO A 8 -8.32 3.73 -9.43
CA PRO A 8 -8.41 4.12 -10.84
C PRO A 8 -7.16 3.75 -11.63
N LEU A 9 -6.76 2.49 -11.56
CA LEU A 9 -5.61 1.95 -12.29
C LEU A 9 -5.99 0.63 -12.94
N PRO A 10 -5.43 0.34 -14.13
CA PRO A 10 -5.63 -0.98 -14.74
C PRO A 10 -5.06 -2.08 -13.86
N GLU A 11 -5.59 -3.28 -14.04
CA GLU A 11 -5.19 -4.45 -13.27
C GLU A 11 -3.69 -4.70 -13.30
N GLU A 12 -3.06 -4.54 -14.48
CA GLU A 12 -1.63 -4.75 -14.65
C GLU A 12 -0.81 -3.81 -13.77
N LYS A 13 -1.22 -2.54 -13.68
CA LYS A 13 -0.52 -1.56 -12.85
C LYS A 13 -0.74 -1.85 -11.36
N GLN A 14 -1.95 -2.26 -10.99
CA GLN A 14 -2.21 -2.67 -9.61
C GLN A 14 -1.37 -3.87 -9.24
N GLY A 15 -1.28 -4.86 -10.13
CA GLY A 15 -0.45 -6.05 -9.92
C GLY A 15 1.02 -5.71 -9.75
N LEU A 16 1.53 -4.79 -10.57
CA LEU A 16 2.92 -4.36 -10.48
C LEU A 16 3.22 -3.73 -9.12
N VAL A 17 2.38 -2.82 -8.66
CA VAL A 17 2.58 -2.16 -7.36
C VAL A 17 2.54 -3.19 -6.24
N ARG A 18 1.50 -4.03 -6.23
CA ARG A 18 1.32 -5.04 -5.18
C ARG A 18 2.48 -6.03 -5.14
N TYR A 19 2.86 -6.56 -6.28
CA TYR A 19 3.95 -7.52 -6.35
C TYR A 19 5.26 -6.90 -5.89
N THR A 20 5.55 -5.68 -6.33
CA THR A 20 6.75 -4.96 -5.92
C THR A 20 6.79 -4.81 -4.41
N CYS A 21 5.70 -4.35 -3.80
CA CYS A 21 5.64 -4.18 -2.35
C CYS A 21 5.82 -5.51 -1.59
N LEU A 22 5.26 -6.61 -2.12
CA LEU A 22 5.43 -7.92 -1.49
C LEU A 22 6.88 -8.39 -1.51
N CYS A 23 7.68 -7.89 -2.45
CA CYS A 23 9.10 -8.20 -2.55
C CYS A 23 9.99 -7.19 -1.80
N TYR A 24 9.41 -6.42 -0.88
CA TYR A 24 10.07 -5.30 -0.21
C TYR A 24 11.50 -5.59 0.23
N ARG A 25 11.73 -6.74 0.88
CA ARG A 25 13.05 -7.08 1.43
C ARG A 25 14.12 -7.28 0.37
N GLU A 26 13.71 -7.56 -0.86
CA GLU A 26 14.62 -7.83 -1.98
C GLU A 26 14.84 -6.60 -2.86
N LEU A 27 14.18 -5.48 -2.55
CA LEU A 27 14.25 -4.28 -3.37
C LEU A 27 15.51 -3.47 -3.06
N PRO A 28 16.01 -2.71 -4.06
CA PRO A 28 17.05 -1.72 -3.80
C PRO A 28 16.60 -0.71 -2.74
N LYS A 29 17.55 -0.14 -2.02
CA LYS A 29 17.26 0.78 -0.94
C LYS A 29 16.39 1.96 -1.40
N TYR A 30 16.66 2.54 -2.57
CA TYR A 30 15.87 3.68 -3.04
C TYR A 30 14.40 3.32 -3.28
N THR A 31 14.13 2.08 -3.70
CA THR A 31 12.75 1.61 -3.89
C THR A 31 12.07 1.36 -2.54
N GLN A 32 12.80 0.80 -1.58
CA GLN A 32 12.29 0.65 -0.22
C GLN A 32 11.94 2.00 0.39
N GLU A 33 12.80 2.99 0.19
CA GLU A 33 12.54 4.35 0.68
C GLU A 33 11.35 4.99 -0.01
N LYS A 34 11.15 4.72 -1.30
CA LYS A 34 9.95 5.17 -2.02
C LYS A 34 8.68 4.61 -1.37
N ILE A 35 8.68 3.31 -1.06
CA ILE A 35 7.54 2.66 -0.42
C ILE A 35 7.28 3.28 0.96
N GLN A 36 8.32 3.47 1.75
CA GLN A 36 8.20 4.09 3.08
C GLN A 36 7.63 5.51 2.98
N ARG A 37 8.14 6.31 2.03
CA ARG A 37 7.66 7.67 1.82
C ARG A 37 6.18 7.68 1.41
N LEU A 38 5.79 6.80 0.51
CA LEU A 38 4.40 6.71 0.07
C LEU A 38 3.48 6.27 1.20
N CYS A 39 3.94 5.36 2.06
CA CYS A 39 3.17 4.97 3.24
C CYS A 39 2.97 6.15 4.19
N ALA A 40 4.00 6.97 4.38
CA ALA A 40 3.90 8.15 5.21
C ALA A 40 2.94 9.18 4.61
N GLU A 41 3.03 9.41 3.30
CA GLU A 41 2.17 10.39 2.61
C GLU A 41 0.71 9.93 2.55
N ALA A 42 0.48 8.67 2.25
CA ALA A 42 -0.87 8.15 2.08
C ALA A 42 -1.52 7.72 3.41
N GLY A 43 -0.71 7.22 4.34
CA GLY A 43 -1.21 6.68 5.60
C GLY A 43 -1.13 7.64 6.79
N GLY A 44 -0.26 8.64 6.72
CA GLY A 44 -0.08 9.57 7.84
C GLY A 44 0.23 8.83 9.14
N ALA A 45 -0.61 9.05 10.16
CA ALA A 45 -0.46 8.40 11.47
C ALA A 45 -0.57 6.89 11.40
N TYR A 46 -1.13 6.34 10.31
CA TYR A 46 -1.33 4.90 10.13
C TYR A 46 -0.34 4.31 9.13
N SER A 47 0.81 4.96 8.92
CA SER A 47 1.79 4.53 7.94
C SER A 47 2.29 3.09 8.18
N ALA A 48 2.48 2.70 9.44
CA ALA A 48 2.92 1.34 9.77
C ALA A 48 1.88 0.30 9.37
N ALA A 49 0.60 0.58 9.64
CA ALA A 49 -0.49 -0.31 9.24
C ALA A 49 -0.59 -0.39 7.72
N LEU A 50 -0.46 0.74 7.03
CA LEU A 50 -0.50 0.76 5.57
C LEU A 50 0.66 -0.03 4.97
N TRP A 51 1.86 0.09 5.55
CA TRP A 51 3.00 -0.70 5.10
C TRP A 51 2.68 -2.20 5.16
N GLU A 52 2.05 -2.66 6.24
CA GLU A 52 1.67 -4.06 6.37
C GLU A 52 0.63 -4.45 5.32
N VAL A 53 -0.34 -3.57 5.05
CA VAL A 53 -1.35 -3.81 4.01
C VAL A 53 -0.67 -4.03 2.65
N MET A 54 0.33 -3.23 2.33
CA MET A 54 0.99 -3.29 1.03
C MET A 54 2.05 -4.37 0.94
N CYS A 55 2.81 -4.60 2.00
CA CYS A 55 4.03 -5.39 1.95
C CYS A 55 3.92 -6.77 2.61
N THR A 56 2.77 -7.13 3.14
CA THR A 56 2.54 -8.46 3.70
C THR A 56 1.29 -9.08 3.07
N ARG A 57 1.09 -10.36 3.33
CA ARG A 57 -0.09 -11.08 2.82
C ARG A 57 -1.21 -11.15 3.85
N GLU A 58 -1.08 -10.43 4.95
CA GLU A 58 -2.14 -10.39 5.96
C GLU A 58 -3.37 -9.63 5.44
N THR A 59 -4.54 -9.98 5.97
CA THR A 59 -5.78 -9.32 5.56
C THR A 59 -5.86 -7.92 6.16
N VAL A 60 -6.58 -7.02 5.48
CA VAL A 60 -6.82 -5.68 6.00
C VAL A 60 -7.54 -5.75 7.35
N THR A 61 -8.49 -6.69 7.50
CA THR A 61 -9.22 -6.87 8.75
C THR A 61 -8.27 -7.18 9.92
N ALA A 62 -7.34 -8.12 9.74
CA ALA A 62 -6.40 -8.49 10.79
C ALA A 62 -5.48 -7.32 11.15
N ILE A 63 -5.00 -6.60 10.14
CA ILE A 63 -4.11 -5.45 10.35
C ILE A 63 -4.86 -4.32 11.07
N ALA A 64 -6.11 -4.05 10.66
CA ALA A 64 -6.93 -3.03 11.27
C ALA A 64 -7.16 -3.31 12.75
N LEU A 65 -7.46 -4.56 13.09
CA LEU A 65 -7.66 -4.97 14.48
C LEU A 65 -6.38 -4.78 15.31
N ARG A 66 -5.24 -5.21 14.78
CA ARG A 66 -3.96 -5.14 15.49
C ARG A 66 -3.54 -3.70 15.75
N HIS A 67 -3.80 -2.80 14.80
CA HIS A 67 -3.40 -1.40 14.93
C HIS A 67 -4.51 -0.50 15.49
N HIS A 68 -5.66 -1.05 15.81
CA HIS A 68 -6.81 -0.28 16.31
C HIS A 68 -7.23 0.82 15.35
N VAL A 69 -7.29 0.48 14.06
CA VAL A 69 -7.67 1.40 12.98
C VAL A 69 -8.89 0.86 12.26
N GLY A 70 -9.76 1.75 11.78
CA GLY A 70 -10.91 1.32 10.98
C GLY A 70 -10.47 0.78 9.61
N GLU A 71 -11.13 -0.27 9.14
CA GLU A 71 -10.83 -0.84 7.83
C GLU A 71 -10.99 0.18 6.71
N SER A 72 -12.04 1.00 6.78
CA SER A 72 -12.29 2.02 5.75
C SER A 72 -11.14 3.02 5.65
N THR A 73 -10.51 3.33 6.79
CA THR A 73 -9.34 4.22 6.81
C THR A 73 -8.19 3.58 6.04
N LEU A 74 -7.94 2.28 6.26
CA LEU A 74 -6.88 1.57 5.54
C LEU A 74 -7.20 1.41 4.05
N TYR A 75 -8.46 1.18 3.69
CA TYR A 75 -8.84 1.09 2.28
C TYR A 75 -8.61 2.41 1.55
N ARG A 76 -8.92 3.55 2.18
CA ARG A 76 -8.66 4.86 1.59
C ARG A 76 -7.16 5.13 1.46
N ALA A 77 -6.39 4.77 2.49
CA ALA A 77 -4.94 4.93 2.45
C ALA A 77 -4.33 4.07 1.34
N ARG A 78 -4.80 2.83 1.19
CA ARG A 78 -4.34 1.93 0.13
C ARG A 78 -4.62 2.52 -1.25
N LYS A 79 -5.82 3.03 -1.47
CA LYS A 79 -6.16 3.67 -2.74
C LYS A 79 -5.19 4.82 -3.05
N GLU A 80 -4.95 5.67 -2.07
CA GLU A 80 -4.05 6.80 -2.23
C GLU A 80 -2.62 6.34 -2.53
N PHE A 81 -2.16 5.27 -1.88
CA PHE A 81 -0.85 4.69 -2.15
C PHE A 81 -0.71 4.27 -3.61
N TYR A 82 -1.70 3.53 -4.13
CA TYR A 82 -1.68 3.09 -5.53
C TYR A 82 -1.65 4.27 -6.49
N VAL A 83 -2.46 5.28 -6.24
CA VAL A 83 -2.53 6.47 -7.10
C VAL A 83 -1.20 7.22 -7.10
N ARG A 84 -0.60 7.39 -5.92
CA ARG A 84 0.66 8.13 -5.78
C ARG A 84 1.86 7.39 -6.35
N TRP A 85 1.78 6.07 -6.47
CA TRP A 85 2.89 5.28 -6.99
C TRP A 85 3.36 5.75 -8.36
N PHE A 86 2.42 6.08 -9.24
CA PHE A 86 2.71 6.49 -10.61
C PHE A 86 2.74 8.02 -10.79
N ARG A 87 2.51 8.77 -9.74
CA ARG A 87 2.49 10.23 -9.83
C ARG A 87 3.90 10.75 -10.00
N LYS A 88 4.10 11.60 -11.01
CA LYS A 88 5.37 12.28 -11.20
C LYS A 88 5.45 13.48 -10.26
N ARG A 89 6.65 13.77 -9.82
CA ARG A 89 6.90 14.95 -8.99
C ARG A 89 7.22 16.16 -9.84
#